data_5e3c1445b7cf783e308799adb03cdc42
#
_entry.id   5e3c1445b7cf783e308799adb03cdc42
#
_cell.length_a   1.000
_cell.length_b   1.000
_cell.length_c   1.000
_cell.angle_alpha   90.00
_cell.angle_beta   90.00
_cell.angle_gamma   90.00
#
_symmetry.space_group_name_H-M   'P 1'
#
loop_
_entity.id
_entity.type
_entity.pdbx_description
1 polymer ?
#
loop_
_entity_poly.entity_id
_entity_poly.type
_entity_poly.pdbx_seq_one_letter_code
_entity_poly.pdbx_strand_id
1 'polypeptide(L)'
;MLDAVTALARGTRLAYSRGLRRYVFVPIVINLLVYAAMLRYVLANFGGWLEGWMAQVPGWLAWLEWLIWPLFVISLVVIVFFTFTLVTHLIAAPFYGFLAAKVERVATGRPPLDDRGLAKTAVDALGRELVKLAYIAPRALLLLLISWVPGVNLAAPLLWALFSAWVMAIAYLDYPMDNNKVSFADMRRRLAARWWSSLTYGGCVTLVTWIPLANLFLLPGAVSGAVLMWVDHYRDLGQPGLR
;
A
#
# COMPACT_ATOMS: atom_id res chain seq x y z
N MET A 1 14.39 2.07 -17.58
CA MET A 1 14.92 1.82 -16.21
C MET A 1 15.40 3.11 -15.55
N LEU A 2 16.23 3.90 -16.19
CA LEU A 2 16.72 5.18 -15.64
C LEU A 2 15.55 6.10 -15.22
N ASP A 3 14.48 6.17 -16.01
CA ASP A 3 13.31 7.02 -15.71
C ASP A 3 12.58 6.62 -14.42
N ALA A 4 12.46 5.32 -14.12
CA ALA A 4 11.82 4.83 -12.91
C ALA A 4 12.65 5.18 -11.65
N VAL A 5 13.96 4.94 -11.70
CA VAL A 5 14.88 5.26 -10.59
C VAL A 5 14.96 6.77 -10.38
N THR A 6 15.09 7.55 -11.46
CA THR A 6 15.12 9.02 -11.38
C THR A 6 13.79 9.58 -10.89
N ALA A 7 12.66 9.02 -11.31
CA ALA A 7 11.34 9.43 -10.82
C ALA A 7 11.22 9.15 -9.31
N LEU A 8 11.67 7.98 -8.85
CA LEU A 8 11.66 7.64 -7.42
C LEU A 8 12.57 8.57 -6.60
N ALA A 9 13.80 8.81 -7.06
CA ALA A 9 14.76 9.69 -6.38
C ALA A 9 14.27 11.15 -6.34
N ARG A 10 13.81 11.69 -7.48
CA ARG A 10 13.22 13.05 -7.57
C ARG A 10 11.94 13.14 -6.75
N GLY A 11 11.09 12.13 -6.80
CA GLY A 11 9.87 12.03 -6.01
C GLY A 11 10.16 12.06 -4.52
N THR A 12 11.15 11.31 -4.05
CA THR A 12 11.58 11.32 -2.64
C THR A 12 12.05 12.72 -2.22
N ARG A 13 12.92 13.33 -3.00
CA ARG A 13 13.38 14.70 -2.73
C ARG A 13 12.22 15.70 -2.68
N LEU A 14 11.25 15.55 -3.56
CA LEU A 14 10.08 16.42 -3.64
C LEU A 14 9.12 16.21 -2.45
N ALA A 15 8.86 14.96 -2.03
CA ALA A 15 8.01 14.63 -0.89
C ALA A 15 8.48 15.33 0.41
N TYR A 16 9.80 15.48 0.59
CA TYR A 16 10.39 16.12 1.77
C TYR A 16 10.64 17.62 1.61
N SER A 17 10.25 18.22 0.49
CA SER A 17 10.39 19.66 0.26
C SER A 17 9.47 20.47 1.20
N ARG A 18 9.82 21.75 1.38
CA ARG A 18 9.01 22.69 2.19
C ARG A 18 7.59 22.78 1.64
N GLY A 19 6.59 22.50 2.51
CA GLY A 19 5.16 22.50 2.16
C GLY A 19 4.58 21.12 1.85
N LEU A 20 5.37 20.14 1.40
CA LEU A 20 4.90 18.76 1.15
C LEU A 20 5.18 17.81 2.33
N ARG A 21 6.26 18.03 3.07
CA ARG A 21 6.67 17.18 4.21
C ARG A 21 5.58 16.94 5.26
N ARG A 22 4.61 17.85 5.41
CA ARG A 22 3.49 17.66 6.34
C ARG A 22 2.62 16.47 5.96
N TYR A 23 2.45 16.19 4.68
CA TYR A 23 1.67 15.05 4.19
C TYR A 23 2.41 13.71 4.38
N VAL A 24 3.70 13.79 4.70
CA VAL A 24 4.53 12.64 5.06
C VAL A 24 4.50 12.43 6.59
N PHE A 25 4.77 13.46 7.36
CA PHE A 25 4.93 13.33 8.81
C PHE A 25 3.61 13.23 9.56
N VAL A 26 2.54 13.90 9.11
CA VAL A 26 1.23 13.86 9.79
C VAL A 26 0.68 12.43 9.87
N PRO A 27 0.59 11.63 8.79
CA PRO A 27 0.13 10.25 8.89
C PRO A 27 1.05 9.38 9.76
N ILE A 28 2.36 9.61 9.76
CA ILE A 28 3.30 8.89 10.64
C ILE A 28 2.99 9.18 12.11
N VAL A 29 2.79 10.44 12.47
CA VAL A 29 2.44 10.82 13.85
C VAL A 29 1.09 10.24 14.26
N ILE A 30 0.08 10.34 13.39
CA ILE A 30 -1.25 9.76 13.65
C ILE A 30 -1.12 8.25 13.88
N ASN A 31 -0.40 7.53 13.00
CA ASN A 31 -0.18 6.09 13.15
C ASN A 31 0.56 5.76 14.46
N LEU A 32 1.56 6.54 14.83
CA LEU A 32 2.29 6.34 16.09
C LEU A 32 1.37 6.51 17.30
N LEU A 33 0.52 7.52 17.31
CA LEU A 33 -0.45 7.76 18.38
C LEU A 33 -1.51 6.66 18.45
N VAL A 34 -2.05 6.25 17.31
CA VAL A 34 -3.02 5.15 17.23
C VAL A 34 -2.38 3.84 17.73
N TYR A 35 -1.15 3.57 17.30
CA TYR A 35 -0.42 2.37 17.76
C TYR A 35 -0.14 2.42 19.27
N ALA A 36 0.32 3.55 19.80
CA ALA A 36 0.57 3.72 21.23
C ALA A 36 -0.72 3.53 22.04
N ALA A 37 -1.84 4.09 21.57
CA ALA A 37 -3.14 3.92 22.21
C ALA A 37 -3.61 2.45 22.16
N MET A 38 -3.47 1.79 21.00
CA MET A 38 -3.83 0.38 20.85
C MET A 38 -2.96 -0.53 21.72
N LEU A 39 -1.65 -0.30 21.75
CA LEU A 39 -0.72 -1.07 22.60
C LEU A 39 -1.06 -0.90 24.08
N ARG A 40 -1.31 0.34 24.53
CA ARG A 40 -1.75 0.63 25.88
C ARG A 40 -3.05 -0.11 26.22
N TYR A 41 -4.03 -0.09 25.32
CA TYR A 41 -5.30 -0.78 25.50
C TYR A 41 -5.11 -2.30 25.61
N VAL A 42 -4.31 -2.91 24.73
CA VAL A 42 -4.01 -4.35 24.77
C VAL A 42 -3.31 -4.71 26.07
N LEU A 43 -2.26 -3.98 26.46
CA LEU A 43 -1.52 -4.27 27.69
C LEU A 43 -2.39 -4.10 28.94
N ALA A 44 -3.28 -3.12 28.98
CA ALA A 44 -4.17 -2.88 30.11
C ALA A 44 -5.24 -3.98 30.28
N ASN A 45 -5.66 -4.63 29.20
CA ASN A 45 -6.74 -5.62 29.21
C ASN A 45 -6.22 -7.07 29.07
N PHE A 46 -4.93 -7.26 28.81
CA PHE A 46 -4.33 -8.56 28.51
C PHE A 46 -4.61 -9.61 29.58
N GLY A 47 -4.40 -9.25 30.85
CA GLY A 47 -4.65 -10.17 32.01
C GLY A 47 -6.11 -10.62 32.06
N GLY A 48 -7.06 -9.69 31.98
CA GLY A 48 -8.49 -10.04 32.03
C GLY A 48 -8.94 -10.87 30.82
N TRP A 49 -8.40 -10.64 29.64
CA TRP A 49 -8.67 -11.50 28.50
C TRP A 49 -8.10 -12.90 28.67
N LEU A 50 -6.87 -13.01 29.16
CA LEU A 50 -6.23 -14.27 29.40
C LEU A 50 -7.02 -15.10 30.47
N GLU A 51 -7.35 -14.48 31.60
CA GLU A 51 -8.16 -15.11 32.66
C GLU A 51 -9.55 -15.52 32.13
N GLY A 52 -10.22 -14.67 31.38
CA GLY A 52 -11.53 -14.98 30.80
C GLY A 52 -11.50 -16.13 29.81
N TRP A 53 -10.43 -16.27 29.03
CA TRP A 53 -10.25 -17.41 28.13
C TRP A 53 -9.87 -18.70 28.91
N MET A 54 -8.97 -18.60 29.85
CA MET A 54 -8.55 -19.75 30.68
C MET A 54 -9.72 -20.31 31.51
N ALA A 55 -10.62 -19.45 31.98
CA ALA A 55 -11.82 -19.89 32.72
C ALA A 55 -12.80 -20.72 31.85
N GLN A 56 -12.70 -20.62 30.52
CA GLN A 56 -13.52 -21.40 29.57
C GLN A 56 -12.87 -22.76 29.22
N VAL A 57 -11.61 -23.00 29.63
CA VAL A 57 -10.91 -24.26 29.37
C VAL A 57 -11.49 -25.34 30.29
N PRO A 58 -12.06 -26.43 29.75
CA PRO A 58 -12.58 -27.53 30.57
C PRO A 58 -11.47 -28.14 31.42
N GLY A 59 -11.78 -28.56 32.65
CA GLY A 59 -10.80 -29.08 33.56
C GLY A 59 -10.01 -30.30 33.05
N TRP A 60 -10.59 -31.09 32.15
CA TRP A 60 -9.89 -32.21 31.50
C TRP A 60 -8.80 -31.77 30.51
N LEU A 61 -8.81 -30.51 30.09
CA LEU A 61 -7.79 -29.90 29.23
C LEU A 61 -6.77 -29.07 30.02
N ALA A 62 -6.87 -29.00 31.35
CA ALA A 62 -5.96 -28.21 32.18
C ALA A 62 -4.48 -28.59 32.00
N TRP A 63 -4.20 -29.86 31.64
CA TRP A 63 -2.84 -30.32 31.33
C TRP A 63 -2.26 -29.67 30.06
N LEU A 64 -3.10 -29.08 29.17
CA LEU A 64 -2.68 -28.34 27.98
C LEU A 64 -2.45 -26.85 28.25
N GLU A 65 -2.63 -26.37 29.47
CA GLU A 65 -2.50 -24.95 29.83
C GLU A 65 -1.13 -24.37 29.38
N TRP A 66 -0.06 -25.15 29.54
CA TRP A 66 1.27 -24.77 29.08
C TRP A 66 1.38 -24.52 27.56
N LEU A 67 0.49 -25.12 26.74
CA LEU A 67 0.42 -24.94 25.29
C LEU A 67 -0.61 -23.85 24.92
N ILE A 68 -1.73 -23.79 25.63
CA ILE A 68 -2.81 -22.85 25.37
C ILE A 68 -2.33 -21.40 25.58
N TRP A 69 -1.54 -21.19 26.65
CA TRP A 69 -1.02 -19.87 26.97
C TRP A 69 -0.14 -19.26 25.86
N PRO A 70 0.93 -19.90 25.39
CA PRO A 70 1.74 -19.36 24.29
C PRO A 70 0.94 -19.25 22.98
N LEU A 71 0.02 -20.16 22.69
CA LEU A 71 -0.83 -20.10 21.50
C LEU A 71 -1.76 -18.87 21.55
N PHE A 72 -2.34 -18.56 22.72
CA PHE A 72 -3.14 -17.35 22.93
C PHE A 72 -2.30 -16.08 22.70
N VAL A 73 -1.10 -16.02 23.30
CA VAL A 73 -0.19 -14.87 23.12
C VAL A 73 0.20 -14.69 21.66
N ILE A 74 0.57 -15.76 20.97
CA ILE A 74 0.92 -15.70 19.54
C ILE A 74 -0.28 -15.23 18.73
N SER A 75 -1.47 -15.78 18.98
CA SER A 75 -2.70 -15.38 18.28
C SER A 75 -2.99 -13.89 18.49
N LEU A 76 -2.85 -13.41 19.72
CA LEU A 76 -3.04 -11.98 20.03
C LEU A 76 -2.02 -11.10 19.30
N VAL A 77 -0.75 -11.48 19.29
CA VAL A 77 0.31 -10.76 18.57
C VAL A 77 0.00 -10.71 17.07
N VAL A 78 -0.43 -11.83 16.50
CA VAL A 78 -0.82 -11.91 15.07
C VAL A 78 -2.02 -10.99 14.78
N ILE A 79 -3.07 -11.04 15.61
CA ILE A 79 -4.26 -10.19 15.46
C ILE A 79 -3.86 -8.70 15.53
N VAL A 80 -3.08 -8.34 16.54
CA VAL A 80 -2.60 -6.95 16.74
C VAL A 80 -1.78 -6.51 15.54
N PHE A 81 -0.86 -7.34 15.04
CA PHE A 81 -0.02 -7.04 13.89
C PHE A 81 -0.84 -6.80 12.62
N PHE A 82 -1.79 -7.68 12.30
CA PHE A 82 -2.63 -7.52 11.11
C PHE A 82 -3.59 -6.33 11.24
N THR A 83 -4.18 -6.13 12.42
CA THR A 83 -5.06 -4.98 12.67
C THR A 83 -4.29 -3.67 12.53
N PHE A 84 -3.08 -3.60 13.10
CA PHE A 84 -2.22 -2.42 12.96
C PHE A 84 -1.86 -2.15 11.51
N THR A 85 -1.47 -3.17 10.76
CA THR A 85 -1.13 -3.05 9.35
C THR A 85 -2.32 -2.49 8.55
N LEU A 86 -3.52 -3.05 8.77
CA LEU A 86 -4.73 -2.59 8.11
C LEU A 86 -5.05 -1.12 8.44
N VAL A 87 -5.04 -0.77 9.73
CA VAL A 87 -5.31 0.61 10.20
C VAL A 87 -4.29 1.59 9.63
N THR A 88 -3.01 1.22 9.60
CA THR A 88 -1.94 2.04 9.00
C THR A 88 -2.22 2.33 7.53
N HIS A 89 -2.59 1.31 6.75
CA HIS A 89 -2.92 1.50 5.33
C HIS A 89 -4.15 2.38 5.13
N LEU A 90 -5.20 2.19 5.94
CA LEU A 90 -6.42 3.01 5.88
C LEU A 90 -6.16 4.49 6.19
N ILE A 91 -5.31 4.77 7.19
CA ILE A 91 -4.92 6.14 7.53
C ILE A 91 -4.03 6.73 6.45
N ALA A 92 -3.06 5.99 5.94
CA ALA A 92 -2.08 6.49 4.97
C ALA A 92 -2.71 6.79 3.59
N ALA A 93 -3.69 5.99 3.14
CA ALA A 93 -4.26 6.11 1.80
C ALA A 93 -4.76 7.52 1.44
N PRO A 94 -5.62 8.21 2.23
CA PRO A 94 -6.05 9.57 1.91
C PRO A 94 -4.89 10.57 1.89
N PHE A 95 -3.90 10.42 2.80
CA PHE A 95 -2.73 11.31 2.81
C PHE A 95 -1.86 11.15 1.58
N TYR A 96 -1.72 9.94 1.05
CA TYR A 96 -1.01 9.69 -0.19
C TYR A 96 -1.74 10.28 -1.39
N GLY A 97 -3.07 10.23 -1.41
CA GLY A 97 -3.88 10.93 -2.41
C GLY A 97 -3.64 12.45 -2.39
N PHE A 98 -3.66 13.06 -1.18
CA PHE A 98 -3.36 14.50 -1.04
C PHE A 98 -1.92 14.85 -1.39
N LEU A 99 -0.96 14.02 -1.00
CA LEU A 99 0.44 14.18 -1.39
C LEU A 99 0.55 14.18 -2.92
N ALA A 100 -0.06 13.20 -3.58
CA ALA A 100 -0.06 13.09 -5.04
C ALA A 100 -0.65 14.34 -5.71
N ALA A 101 -1.81 14.82 -5.23
CA ALA A 101 -2.45 16.04 -5.74
C ALA A 101 -1.54 17.28 -5.60
N LYS A 102 -0.86 17.42 -4.45
CA LYS A 102 0.05 18.56 -4.23
C LYS A 102 1.32 18.46 -5.06
N VAL A 103 1.88 17.26 -5.21
CA VAL A 103 3.05 17.02 -6.07
C VAL A 103 2.71 17.33 -7.52
N GLU A 104 1.54 16.88 -8.01
CA GLU A 104 1.09 17.18 -9.37
C GLU A 104 0.95 18.69 -9.62
N ARG A 105 0.38 19.40 -8.66
CA ARG A 105 0.29 20.87 -8.73
C ARG A 105 1.67 21.55 -8.81
N VAL A 106 2.65 21.04 -8.04
CA VAL A 106 4.02 21.57 -8.09
C VAL A 106 4.70 21.23 -9.41
N ALA A 107 4.47 20.02 -9.95
CA ALA A 107 5.10 19.56 -11.18
C ALA A 107 4.51 20.20 -12.45
N THR A 108 3.20 20.48 -12.47
CA THR A 108 2.47 20.93 -13.67
C THR A 108 1.98 22.36 -13.60
N GLY A 109 2.03 22.99 -12.44
CA GLY A 109 1.41 24.31 -12.18
C GLY A 109 -0.13 24.26 -12.12
N ARG A 110 -0.75 23.11 -12.31
CA ARG A 110 -2.21 22.93 -12.35
C ARG A 110 -2.64 21.95 -11.26
N PRO A 111 -3.79 22.18 -10.58
CA PRO A 111 -4.36 21.19 -9.69
C PRO A 111 -4.87 20.00 -10.51
N PRO A 112 -4.92 18.79 -9.92
CA PRO A 112 -5.63 17.67 -10.53
C PRO A 112 -7.12 17.98 -10.66
N LEU A 113 -7.85 17.18 -11.42
CA LEU A 113 -9.27 17.36 -11.70
C LEU A 113 -10.19 17.11 -10.49
N ASP A 114 -9.63 16.56 -9.45
CA ASP A 114 -10.39 16.22 -8.24
C ASP A 114 -10.43 17.38 -7.24
N ASP A 115 -11.65 17.82 -6.94
CA ASP A 115 -11.99 18.84 -5.94
C ASP A 115 -12.85 18.27 -4.79
N ARG A 116 -12.92 16.93 -4.69
CA ARG A 116 -13.69 16.25 -3.64
C ARG A 116 -13.22 16.65 -2.25
N GLY A 117 -14.16 16.86 -1.33
CA GLY A 117 -13.84 17.11 0.08
C GLY A 117 -13.21 15.86 0.75
N LEU A 118 -12.49 16.08 1.88
CA LEU A 118 -11.74 15.05 2.61
C LEU A 118 -12.52 13.76 2.86
N ALA A 119 -13.76 13.87 3.35
CA ALA A 119 -14.57 12.69 3.68
C ALA A 119 -14.92 11.87 2.43
N LYS A 120 -15.29 12.52 1.33
CA LYS A 120 -15.62 11.84 0.08
C LYS A 120 -14.38 11.20 -0.53
N THR A 121 -13.26 11.89 -0.52
CA THR A 121 -11.97 11.32 -0.98
C THR A 121 -11.59 10.07 -0.20
N ALA A 122 -11.81 10.05 1.14
CA ALA A 122 -11.50 8.88 1.96
C ALA A 122 -12.43 7.68 1.63
N VAL A 123 -13.73 7.92 1.46
CA VAL A 123 -14.69 6.86 1.11
C VAL A 123 -14.41 6.30 -0.30
N ASP A 124 -14.17 7.18 -1.26
CA ASP A 124 -13.87 6.77 -2.65
C ASP A 124 -12.54 6.01 -2.71
N ALA A 125 -11.53 6.43 -1.92
CA ALA A 125 -10.26 5.71 -1.80
C ALA A 125 -10.45 4.29 -1.26
N LEU A 126 -11.31 4.09 -0.24
CA LEU A 126 -11.63 2.75 0.26
C LEU A 126 -12.30 1.89 -0.81
N GLY A 127 -13.28 2.44 -1.53
CA GLY A 127 -13.92 1.75 -2.65
C GLY A 127 -12.90 1.34 -3.72
N ARG A 128 -11.96 2.24 -4.01
CA ARG A 128 -10.87 2.00 -4.96
C ARG A 128 -9.93 0.89 -4.51
N GLU A 129 -9.58 0.84 -3.20
CA GLU A 129 -8.78 -0.25 -2.62
C GLU A 129 -9.49 -1.61 -2.75
N LEU A 130 -10.81 -1.67 -2.51
CA LEU A 130 -11.58 -2.90 -2.69
C LEU A 130 -11.57 -3.38 -4.15
N VAL A 131 -11.68 -2.48 -5.12
CA VAL A 131 -11.57 -2.81 -6.55
C VAL A 131 -10.18 -3.35 -6.89
N LYS A 132 -9.12 -2.75 -6.33
CA LYS A 132 -7.73 -3.26 -6.48
C LYS A 132 -7.60 -4.65 -5.89
N LEU A 133 -8.10 -4.88 -4.67
CA LEU A 133 -8.08 -6.19 -4.02
C LEU A 133 -8.83 -7.24 -4.84
N ALA A 134 -10.02 -6.93 -5.33
CA ALA A 134 -10.81 -7.83 -6.19
C ALA A 134 -10.10 -8.19 -7.49
N TYR A 135 -9.23 -7.31 -7.99
CA TYR A 135 -8.39 -7.60 -9.16
C TYR A 135 -7.16 -8.43 -8.80
N ILE A 136 -6.49 -8.11 -7.69
CA ILE A 136 -5.19 -8.70 -7.30
C ILE A 136 -5.38 -10.07 -6.66
N ALA A 137 -6.33 -10.24 -5.73
CA ALA A 137 -6.46 -11.44 -4.91
C ALA A 137 -6.68 -12.73 -5.74
N PRO A 138 -7.58 -12.79 -6.74
CA PRO A 138 -7.75 -14.01 -7.54
C PRO A 138 -6.50 -14.36 -8.36
N ARG A 139 -5.74 -13.35 -8.79
CA ARG A 139 -4.48 -13.55 -9.55
C ARG A 139 -3.35 -14.03 -8.65
N ALA A 140 -3.28 -13.50 -7.43
CA ALA A 140 -2.34 -13.98 -6.40
C ALA A 140 -2.65 -15.44 -6.04
N LEU A 141 -3.94 -15.76 -5.83
CA LEU A 141 -4.37 -17.13 -5.55
C LEU A 141 -4.05 -18.09 -6.70
N LEU A 142 -4.33 -17.69 -7.93
CA LEU A 142 -3.99 -18.48 -9.12
C LEU A 142 -2.47 -18.71 -9.19
N LEU A 143 -1.67 -17.67 -8.99
CA LEU A 143 -0.21 -17.77 -9.00
C LEU A 143 0.29 -18.67 -7.86
N LEU A 144 -0.31 -18.59 -6.68
CA LEU A 144 -0.02 -19.46 -5.56
C LEU A 144 -0.29 -20.93 -5.93
N LEU A 145 -1.47 -21.23 -6.49
CA LEU A 145 -1.83 -22.60 -6.93
C LEU A 145 -0.87 -23.12 -8.01
N ILE A 146 -0.53 -22.29 -8.99
CA ILE A 146 0.43 -22.65 -10.05
C ILE A 146 1.82 -22.92 -9.47
N SER A 147 2.22 -22.21 -8.41
CA SER A 147 3.51 -22.39 -7.74
C SER A 147 3.68 -23.79 -7.09
N TRP A 148 2.57 -24.49 -6.86
CA TRP A 148 2.59 -25.88 -6.33
C TRP A 148 2.73 -26.94 -7.43
N VAL A 149 2.64 -26.57 -8.69
CA VAL A 149 2.76 -27.52 -9.81
C VAL A 149 4.24 -27.89 -10.01
N PRO A 150 4.61 -29.19 -9.92
CA PRO A 150 5.98 -29.64 -10.17
C PRO A 150 6.49 -29.17 -11.54
N GLY A 151 7.71 -28.67 -11.58
CA GLY A 151 8.33 -28.13 -12.80
C GLY A 151 8.02 -26.63 -13.01
N VAL A 152 6.80 -26.19 -12.78
CA VAL A 152 6.43 -24.76 -12.84
C VAL A 152 6.95 -23.98 -11.62
N ASN A 153 7.09 -24.65 -10.48
CA ASN A 153 7.63 -24.08 -9.25
C ASN A 153 9.03 -23.46 -9.41
N LEU A 154 9.83 -23.92 -10.38
CA LEU A 154 11.14 -23.31 -10.69
C LEU A 154 11.01 -21.89 -11.24
N ALA A 155 9.93 -21.58 -11.95
CA ALA A 155 9.63 -20.25 -12.46
C ALA A 155 8.88 -19.38 -11.44
N ALA A 156 8.35 -19.95 -10.36
CA ALA A 156 7.52 -19.25 -9.38
C ALA A 156 8.18 -18.00 -8.79
N PRO A 157 9.48 -17.98 -8.39
CA PRO A 157 10.11 -16.77 -7.88
C PRO A 157 10.10 -15.62 -8.89
N LEU A 158 10.34 -15.89 -10.16
CA LEU A 158 10.31 -14.89 -11.23
C LEU A 158 8.89 -14.37 -11.45
N LEU A 159 7.91 -15.27 -11.49
CA LEU A 159 6.49 -14.91 -11.66
C LEU A 159 6.00 -14.06 -10.49
N TRP A 160 6.37 -14.39 -9.25
CA TRP A 160 6.06 -13.58 -8.08
C TRP A 160 6.75 -12.23 -8.10
N ALA A 161 8.00 -12.14 -8.56
CA ALA A 161 8.70 -10.87 -8.69
C ALA A 161 8.01 -9.95 -9.72
N LEU A 162 7.65 -10.47 -10.89
CA LEU A 162 6.92 -9.73 -11.92
C LEU A 162 5.51 -9.33 -11.45
N PHE A 163 4.82 -10.24 -10.78
CA PHE A 163 3.51 -9.95 -10.21
C PHE A 163 3.58 -8.87 -9.12
N SER A 164 4.55 -8.94 -8.22
CA SER A 164 4.77 -7.94 -7.19
C SER A 164 5.09 -6.57 -7.79
N ALA A 165 5.96 -6.53 -8.81
CA ALA A 165 6.24 -5.30 -9.54
C ALA A 165 4.98 -4.72 -10.19
N TRP A 166 4.14 -5.55 -10.80
CA TRP A 166 2.87 -5.11 -11.39
C TRP A 166 1.89 -4.59 -10.34
N VAL A 167 1.76 -5.28 -9.21
CA VAL A 167 0.91 -4.87 -8.08
C VAL A 167 1.38 -3.53 -7.51
N MET A 168 2.69 -3.33 -7.33
CA MET A 168 3.24 -2.06 -6.85
C MET A 168 3.05 -0.93 -7.87
N ALA A 169 3.18 -1.20 -9.17
CA ALA A 169 2.86 -0.22 -10.20
C ALA A 169 1.38 0.22 -10.11
N ILE A 170 0.44 -0.74 -9.99
CA ILE A 170 -0.98 -0.45 -9.78
C ILE A 170 -1.19 0.37 -8.51
N ALA A 171 -0.61 -0.05 -7.39
CA ALA A 171 -0.83 0.59 -6.10
C ALA A 171 -0.40 2.07 -6.08
N TYR A 172 0.75 2.39 -6.66
CA TYR A 172 1.32 3.75 -6.57
C TYR A 172 0.91 4.66 -7.72
N LEU A 173 0.84 4.16 -8.96
CA LEU A 173 0.40 4.95 -10.11
C LEU A 173 -1.12 5.23 -10.08
N ASP A 174 -1.86 4.50 -9.25
CA ASP A 174 -3.27 4.75 -9.03
C ASP A 174 -3.55 6.12 -8.38
N TYR A 175 -2.72 6.58 -7.44
CA TYR A 175 -2.94 7.85 -6.75
C TYR A 175 -3.09 9.06 -7.69
N PRO A 176 -2.14 9.35 -8.59
CA PRO A 176 -2.30 10.44 -9.53
C PRO A 176 -3.44 10.19 -10.54
N MET A 177 -3.67 8.94 -10.95
CA MET A 177 -4.71 8.63 -11.91
C MET A 177 -6.11 8.76 -11.30
N ASP A 178 -6.32 8.35 -10.05
CA ASP A 178 -7.58 8.56 -9.33
C ASP A 178 -7.87 10.05 -9.12
N ASN A 179 -6.86 10.83 -8.72
CA ASN A 179 -6.96 12.28 -8.59
C ASN A 179 -7.34 12.97 -9.93
N ASN A 180 -7.07 12.33 -11.06
CA ASN A 180 -7.46 12.80 -12.38
C ASN A 180 -8.69 12.06 -12.94
N LYS A 181 -9.49 11.43 -12.06
CA LYS A 181 -10.76 10.74 -12.41
C LYS A 181 -10.61 9.65 -13.47
N VAL A 182 -9.40 9.06 -13.57
CA VAL A 182 -9.14 7.92 -14.46
C VAL A 182 -9.76 6.67 -13.84
N SER A 183 -10.61 5.98 -14.60
CA SER A 183 -11.21 4.72 -14.12
C SER A 183 -10.15 3.65 -13.89
N PHE A 184 -10.42 2.70 -12.99
CA PHE A 184 -9.50 1.60 -12.74
C PHE A 184 -9.22 0.75 -14.00
N ALA A 185 -10.21 0.60 -14.87
CA ALA A 185 -10.06 -0.10 -16.15
C ALA A 185 -9.14 0.68 -17.11
N ASP A 186 -9.29 2.01 -17.19
CA ASP A 186 -8.45 2.87 -18.03
C ASP A 186 -7.03 2.94 -17.49
N MET A 187 -6.86 3.03 -16.17
CA MET A 187 -5.55 2.96 -15.54
C MET A 187 -4.81 1.70 -15.97
N ARG A 188 -5.42 0.52 -15.83
CA ARG A 188 -4.80 -0.74 -16.24
C ARG A 188 -4.43 -0.75 -17.74
N ARG A 189 -5.27 -0.19 -18.60
CA ARG A 189 -4.97 -0.05 -20.04
C ARG A 189 -3.75 0.82 -20.28
N ARG A 190 -3.64 1.97 -19.60
CA ARG A 190 -2.48 2.86 -19.69
C ARG A 190 -1.20 2.21 -19.17
N LEU A 191 -1.28 1.50 -18.03
CA LEU A 191 -0.15 0.74 -17.49
C LEU A 191 0.31 -0.36 -18.45
N ALA A 192 -0.63 -1.10 -19.05
CA ALA A 192 -0.32 -2.14 -20.02
C ALA A 192 0.25 -1.58 -21.33
N ALA A 193 -0.21 -0.41 -21.78
CA ALA A 193 0.34 0.26 -22.96
C ALA A 193 1.82 0.65 -22.81
N ARG A 194 2.28 0.84 -21.56
CA ARG A 194 3.68 1.14 -21.21
C ARG A 194 4.19 0.16 -20.16
N TRP A 195 3.98 -1.14 -20.40
CA TRP A 195 4.22 -2.19 -19.43
C TRP A 195 5.65 -2.23 -18.88
N TRP A 196 6.67 -1.96 -19.71
CA TRP A 196 8.04 -1.88 -19.23
C TRP A 196 8.26 -0.74 -18.24
N SER A 197 7.76 0.45 -18.52
CA SER A 197 7.84 1.58 -17.59
C SER A 197 7.08 1.30 -16.30
N SER A 198 5.93 0.64 -16.39
CA SER A 198 5.12 0.23 -15.24
C SER A 198 5.84 -0.81 -14.40
N LEU A 199 6.36 -1.88 -15.01
CA LEU A 199 7.08 -2.95 -14.30
C LEU A 199 8.39 -2.46 -13.69
N THR A 200 9.16 -1.63 -14.40
CA THR A 200 10.41 -1.09 -13.84
C THR A 200 10.14 -0.17 -12.66
N TYR A 201 9.10 0.67 -12.75
CA TYR A 201 8.70 1.53 -11.64
C TYR A 201 8.22 0.71 -10.43
N GLY A 202 7.29 -0.20 -10.65
CA GLY A 202 6.78 -1.07 -9.58
C GLY A 202 7.87 -1.98 -9.00
N GLY A 203 8.80 -2.46 -9.81
CA GLY A 203 9.97 -3.23 -9.36
C GLY A 203 10.88 -2.41 -8.45
N CYS A 204 11.18 -1.15 -8.81
CA CYS A 204 11.93 -0.24 -7.94
C CYS A 204 11.23 -0.02 -6.60
N VAL A 205 9.91 0.18 -6.62
CA VAL A 205 9.12 0.33 -5.39
C VAL A 205 9.13 -0.97 -4.58
N THR A 206 8.98 -2.13 -5.22
CA THR A 206 9.06 -3.43 -4.54
C THR A 206 10.40 -3.58 -3.81
N LEU A 207 11.52 -3.27 -4.46
CA LEU A 207 12.85 -3.34 -3.83
C LEU A 207 12.97 -2.41 -2.61
N VAL A 208 12.39 -1.22 -2.70
CA VAL A 208 12.35 -0.26 -1.58
C VAL A 208 11.55 -0.80 -0.39
N THR A 209 10.44 -1.50 -0.64
CA THR A 209 9.60 -2.06 0.44
C THR A 209 10.28 -3.18 1.21
N TRP A 210 11.28 -3.84 0.61
CA TRP A 210 12.07 -4.89 1.27
C TRP A 210 13.08 -4.36 2.29
N ILE A 211 13.38 -3.06 2.28
CA ILE A 211 14.32 -2.44 3.21
C ILE A 211 13.54 -1.96 4.44
N PRO A 212 13.64 -2.65 5.59
CA PRO A 212 12.96 -2.24 6.82
C PRO A 212 13.34 -0.79 7.18
N LEU A 213 12.41 -0.05 7.77
CA LEU A 213 12.55 1.36 8.13
C LEU A 213 12.71 2.32 6.93
N ALA A 214 13.51 1.98 5.92
CA ALA A 214 13.65 2.80 4.72
C ALA A 214 12.31 2.93 3.96
N ASN A 215 11.49 1.87 3.97
CA ASN A 215 10.17 1.90 3.35
C ASN A 215 9.30 3.03 3.93
N LEU A 216 9.32 3.24 5.25
CA LEU A 216 8.55 4.29 5.92
C LEU A 216 8.84 5.69 5.34
N PHE A 217 10.11 5.94 4.99
CA PHE A 217 10.56 7.21 4.43
C PHE A 217 10.50 7.25 2.91
N LEU A 218 10.67 6.13 2.23
CA LEU A 218 10.73 6.07 0.77
C LEU A 218 9.35 5.90 0.12
N LEU A 219 8.34 5.36 0.82
CA LEU A 219 6.99 5.22 0.27
C LEU A 219 6.33 6.56 -0.11
N PRO A 220 6.41 7.65 0.67
CA PRO A 220 5.96 8.95 0.21
C PRO A 220 6.71 9.45 -1.04
N GLY A 221 7.99 9.07 -1.15
CA GLY A 221 8.81 9.31 -2.34
C GLY A 221 8.29 8.51 -3.55
N ALA A 222 7.86 7.26 -3.33
CA ALA A 222 7.24 6.45 -4.37
C ALA A 222 5.91 7.04 -4.84
N VAL A 223 5.06 7.55 -3.94
CA VAL A 223 3.84 8.29 -4.34
C VAL A 223 4.20 9.51 -5.20
N SER A 224 5.17 10.30 -4.76
CA SER A 224 5.61 11.50 -5.49
C SER A 224 6.25 11.15 -6.84
N GLY A 225 7.04 10.09 -6.89
CA GLY A 225 7.63 9.55 -8.11
C GLY A 225 6.57 9.02 -9.09
N ALA A 226 5.51 8.40 -8.57
CA ALA A 226 4.38 7.96 -9.39
C ALA A 226 3.67 9.14 -10.08
N VAL A 227 3.58 10.29 -9.40
CA VAL A 227 3.05 11.52 -10.02
C VAL A 227 3.95 11.98 -11.16
N LEU A 228 5.28 11.98 -10.98
CA LEU A 228 6.20 12.35 -12.06
C LEU A 228 6.07 11.39 -13.24
N MET A 229 6.00 10.09 -12.98
CA MET A 229 5.75 9.07 -14.02
C MET A 229 4.41 9.28 -14.72
N TRP A 230 3.36 9.64 -13.98
CA TRP A 230 2.05 9.98 -14.54
C TRP A 230 2.15 11.13 -15.51
N VAL A 231 2.74 12.24 -15.09
CA VAL A 231 2.89 13.45 -15.90
C VAL A 231 3.72 13.19 -17.16
N ASP A 232 4.83 12.45 -17.01
CA ASP A 232 5.79 12.26 -18.12
C ASP A 232 5.36 11.16 -19.11
N HIS A 233 4.59 10.14 -18.64
CA HIS A 233 4.40 8.93 -19.46
C HIS A 233 2.96 8.51 -19.70
N TYR A 234 2.02 8.84 -18.83
CA TYR A 234 0.67 8.25 -18.88
C TYR A 234 -0.45 9.25 -19.13
N ARG A 235 -0.24 10.52 -18.83
CA ARG A 235 -1.26 11.55 -18.86
C ARG A 235 -1.90 11.67 -20.25
N ASP A 236 -1.09 11.68 -21.28
CA ASP A 236 -1.53 11.91 -22.66
C ASP A 236 -2.07 10.66 -23.37
N LEU A 237 -1.86 9.46 -22.78
CA LEU A 237 -2.30 8.19 -23.38
C LEU A 237 -3.84 8.02 -23.50
N GLY A 238 -4.63 8.97 -23.05
CA GLY A 238 -6.09 8.88 -23.09
C GLY A 238 -6.77 10.07 -23.74
N GLN A 239 -6.00 11.01 -24.30
CA GLN A 239 -6.58 12.14 -25.00
C GLN A 239 -6.79 11.77 -26.48
N PRO A 240 -8.04 11.79 -26.98
CA PRO A 240 -8.27 11.61 -28.41
C PRO A 240 -7.69 12.82 -29.15
N GLY A 241 -6.60 12.66 -29.89
CA GLY A 241 -6.05 13.71 -30.74
C GLY A 241 -4.54 13.90 -30.82
N LEU A 242 -3.76 13.17 -30.00
CA LEU A 242 -2.28 13.20 -30.05
C LEU A 242 -1.74 11.81 -30.42
N ARG A 243 -1.95 11.39 -31.65
CA ARG A 243 -1.23 10.30 -32.33
C ARG A 243 -0.48 10.89 -33.51
#